data_e5c42c926b6d2a52978ea8769cb57b67
#
_entry.id   e5c42c926b6d2a52978ea8769cb57b67
#
_cell.length_a   1.000
_cell.length_b   1.000
_cell.length_c   1.000
_cell.angle_alpha   90.00
_cell.angle_beta   90.00
_cell.angle_gamma   90.00
#
_symmetry.space_group_name_H-M   'P 1'
#
loop_
_entity.id
_entity.type
_entity.pdbx_description
1 polymer ?
#
loop_
_entity_poly.entity_id
_entity_poly.type
_entity_poly.pdbx_seq_one_letter_code
_entity_poly.pdbx_strand_id
1 'polypeptide(L)'
;MLVRRVWPSRPTFEGSGSDFDQIRREMMRLLDTVTDDVGASAGVGVFPPLNITQDDDNFYLRAEIPGIKPAELSISAVRNRISISGKREIPREHDRVSYHRKERPEGAFNRAVTLPTEVDAERVDARYTDGILTLTLPKAEQAKPRQIPIRN
;
A
#
# COMPACT_ATOMS: atom_id res chain seq x y z
N MET A 1 66.28 -38.02 22.18
CA MET A 1 64.95 -38.59 21.86
C MET A 1 63.98 -37.39 21.66
N LEU A 2 63.78 -36.97 20.42
CA LEU A 2 63.00 -35.79 20.07
C LEU A 2 61.59 -36.24 19.74
N VAL A 3 60.59 -35.83 20.56
CA VAL A 3 59.19 -36.12 20.34
C VAL A 3 58.62 -34.99 19.48
N ARG A 4 58.31 -35.30 18.24
CA ARG A 4 57.62 -34.41 17.26
C ARG A 4 56.15 -34.38 17.59
N ARG A 5 55.63 -33.26 18.12
CA ARG A 5 54.20 -33.03 18.24
C ARG A 5 53.61 -32.73 16.85
N VAL A 6 52.78 -33.62 16.36
CA VAL A 6 51.94 -33.42 15.17
C VAL A 6 50.69 -32.69 15.60
N TRP A 7 50.48 -31.46 15.08
CA TRP A 7 49.22 -30.72 15.22
C TRP A 7 48.22 -31.29 14.23
N PRO A 8 46.96 -31.54 14.63
CA PRO A 8 45.95 -31.93 13.67
C PRO A 8 45.60 -30.73 12.76
N SER A 9 45.54 -31.00 11.48
CA SER A 9 45.13 -30.05 10.43
C SER A 9 43.75 -29.54 10.71
N ARG A 10 43.57 -28.20 10.62
CA ARG A 10 42.27 -27.55 10.68
C ARG A 10 41.36 -28.09 9.57
N PRO A 11 40.07 -28.38 9.87
CA PRO A 11 39.12 -28.65 8.81
C PRO A 11 38.94 -27.38 7.99
N THR A 12 39.20 -27.47 6.70
CA THR A 12 38.84 -26.45 5.71
C THR A 12 37.31 -26.50 5.59
N PHE A 13 36.65 -25.44 6.07
CA PHE A 13 35.22 -25.23 5.89
C PHE A 13 35.04 -24.75 4.43
N GLU A 14 34.89 -25.67 3.50
CA GLU A 14 34.34 -25.41 2.16
C GLU A 14 32.83 -25.20 2.31
N GLY A 15 32.44 -24.07 2.89
CA GLY A 15 31.07 -23.60 2.91
C GLY A 15 30.73 -23.05 1.53
N SER A 16 29.90 -23.79 0.81
CA SER A 16 29.45 -23.51 -0.53
C SER A 16 28.79 -22.13 -0.63
N GLY A 17 29.40 -21.23 -1.40
CA GLY A 17 28.81 -19.94 -1.75
C GLY A 17 27.44 -20.04 -2.49
N SER A 18 27.05 -21.26 -2.88
CA SER A 18 25.81 -21.57 -3.56
C SER A 18 24.56 -21.38 -2.68
N ASP A 19 24.66 -21.71 -1.39
CA ASP A 19 23.51 -21.64 -0.46
C ASP A 19 23.19 -20.20 -0.08
N PHE A 20 24.19 -19.36 0.05
CA PHE A 20 24.01 -17.93 0.32
C PHE A 20 23.42 -17.19 -0.89
N ASP A 21 23.81 -17.56 -2.11
CA ASP A 21 23.25 -17.02 -3.33
C ASP A 21 21.81 -17.51 -3.59
N GLN A 22 21.48 -18.69 -3.09
CA GLN A 22 20.12 -19.23 -3.18
C GLN A 22 19.19 -18.53 -2.19
N ILE A 23 19.59 -18.37 -0.94
CA ILE A 23 18.86 -17.62 0.09
C ILE A 23 18.66 -16.15 -0.35
N ARG A 24 19.69 -15.53 -0.92
CA ARG A 24 19.61 -14.17 -1.43
C ARG A 24 18.63 -14.04 -2.60
N ARG A 25 18.59 -15.01 -3.52
CA ARG A 25 17.61 -15.04 -4.62
C ARG A 25 16.18 -15.27 -4.14
N GLU A 26 16.00 -16.13 -3.15
CA GLU A 26 14.69 -16.39 -2.55
C GLU A 26 14.20 -15.18 -1.75
N MET A 27 15.07 -14.52 -1.02
CA MET A 27 14.76 -13.28 -0.30
C MET A 27 14.43 -12.13 -1.25
N MET A 28 15.11 -12.03 -2.41
CA MET A 28 14.75 -11.06 -3.45
C MET A 28 13.40 -11.37 -4.10
N ARG A 29 13.06 -12.64 -4.32
CA ARG A 29 11.73 -13.04 -4.83
C ARG A 29 10.61 -12.75 -3.83
N LEU A 30 10.86 -12.94 -2.53
CA LEU A 30 9.89 -12.59 -1.47
C LEU A 30 9.72 -11.08 -1.38
N LEU A 31 10.78 -10.30 -1.55
CA LEU A 31 10.70 -8.84 -1.62
C LEU A 31 9.94 -8.38 -2.86
N ASP A 32 10.13 -8.98 -4.03
CA ASP A 32 9.39 -8.66 -5.25
C ASP A 32 7.88 -8.94 -5.11
N THR A 33 7.49 -10.03 -4.45
CA THR A 33 6.07 -10.35 -4.19
C THR A 33 5.42 -9.40 -3.18
N VAL A 34 6.19 -8.83 -2.25
CA VAL A 34 5.70 -7.82 -1.30
C VAL A 34 5.67 -6.42 -1.93
N THR A 35 6.54 -6.15 -2.92
CA THR A 35 6.59 -4.85 -3.60
C THR A 35 5.57 -4.71 -4.73
N ASP A 36 5.01 -5.79 -5.27
CA ASP A 36 3.91 -5.72 -6.24
C ASP A 36 2.59 -5.24 -5.61
N ASP A 37 2.39 -5.43 -4.30
CA ASP A 37 1.23 -4.90 -3.56
C ASP A 37 1.50 -3.51 -2.93
N VAL A 38 2.77 -3.09 -2.89
CA VAL A 38 3.21 -1.76 -2.47
C VAL A 38 3.89 -1.11 -3.67
N GLY A 39 3.09 -0.52 -4.56
CA GLY A 39 3.60 0.17 -5.75
C GLY A 39 4.88 0.95 -5.44
N ALA A 40 5.96 0.53 -6.08
CA ALA A 40 7.31 1.03 -5.92
C ALA A 40 7.37 2.55 -6.14
N SER A 41 7.23 3.28 -5.05
CA SER A 41 7.57 4.69 -4.94
C SER A 41 8.62 4.79 -3.84
N ALA A 42 9.84 4.42 -4.21
CA ALA A 42 10.99 4.58 -3.33
C ALA A 42 11.15 6.07 -2.95
N GLY A 43 10.82 6.42 -1.70
CA GLY A 43 11.27 7.66 -1.08
C GLY A 43 10.23 8.71 -0.72
N VAL A 44 8.96 8.56 -1.06
CA VAL A 44 7.90 9.48 -0.61
C VAL A 44 6.77 8.64 -0.02
N GLY A 45 6.30 9.01 1.16
CA GLY A 45 5.22 8.31 1.86
C GLY A 45 4.05 7.92 0.96
N VAL A 46 3.32 6.90 1.35
CA VAL A 46 2.25 6.29 0.55
C VAL A 46 1.23 7.36 0.12
N PHE A 47 1.16 7.63 -1.19
CA PHE A 47 0.25 8.61 -1.76
C PHE A 47 -1.00 7.92 -2.32
N PRO A 48 -2.19 8.52 -2.13
CA PRO A 48 -2.51 9.68 -1.31
C PRO A 48 -2.52 9.36 0.19
N PRO A 49 -2.20 10.35 1.07
CA PRO A 49 -2.49 10.23 2.48
C PRO A 49 -3.99 10.13 2.68
N LEU A 50 -4.44 9.26 3.57
CA LEU A 50 -5.87 9.07 3.82
C LEU A 50 -6.13 8.79 5.30
N ASN A 51 -7.30 9.22 5.75
CA ASN A 51 -7.86 8.93 7.06
C ASN A 51 -9.13 8.10 6.89
N ILE A 52 -9.30 7.12 7.77
CA ILE A 52 -10.52 6.30 7.83
C ILE A 52 -11.07 6.40 9.24
N THR A 53 -12.34 6.75 9.34
CA THR A 53 -13.13 6.71 10.57
C THR A 53 -14.37 5.86 10.36
N GLN A 54 -15.05 5.46 11.42
CA GLN A 54 -16.28 4.67 11.33
C GLN A 54 -17.23 5.05 12.45
N ASP A 55 -18.51 4.85 12.18
CA ASP A 55 -19.59 4.74 13.16
C ASP A 55 -20.23 3.35 13.09
N ASP A 56 -21.43 3.20 13.66
CA ASP A 56 -22.13 1.90 13.67
C ASP A 56 -22.57 1.44 12.27
N ASP A 57 -22.89 2.38 11.38
CA ASP A 57 -23.45 2.11 10.07
C ASP A 57 -22.49 2.28 8.90
N ASN A 58 -21.48 3.16 9.03
CA ASN A 58 -20.67 3.58 7.90
C ASN A 58 -19.16 3.59 8.23
N PHE A 59 -18.34 3.46 7.19
CA PHE A 59 -16.98 3.95 7.18
C PHE A 59 -16.92 5.28 6.42
N TYR A 60 -16.05 6.17 6.86
CA TYR A 60 -15.75 7.45 6.22
C TYR A 60 -14.28 7.48 5.86
N LEU A 61 -13.99 7.55 4.56
CA LEU A 61 -12.64 7.67 4.06
C LEU A 61 -12.44 9.08 3.53
N ARG A 62 -11.37 9.73 3.97
CA ARG A 62 -10.96 11.05 3.50
C ARG A 62 -9.53 10.96 2.97
N ALA A 63 -9.33 11.37 1.72
CA ALA A 63 -8.03 11.38 1.05
C ALA A 63 -7.71 12.77 0.51
N GLU A 64 -6.45 13.19 0.67
CA GLU A 64 -5.96 14.47 0.18
C GLU A 64 -5.25 14.27 -1.16
N ILE A 65 -5.91 14.72 -2.24
CA ILE A 65 -5.47 14.50 -3.62
C ILE A 65 -5.50 15.81 -4.43
N PRO A 66 -4.87 16.88 -3.97
CA PRO A 66 -4.95 18.17 -4.66
C PRO A 66 -4.29 18.13 -6.03
N GLY A 67 -4.87 18.88 -6.97
CA GLY A 67 -4.31 19.08 -8.31
C GLY A 67 -4.66 17.97 -9.31
N ILE A 68 -5.69 17.16 -9.02
CA ILE A 68 -6.23 16.15 -9.93
C ILE A 68 -7.64 16.55 -10.36
N LYS A 69 -7.98 16.31 -11.61
CA LYS A 69 -9.35 16.51 -12.08
C LYS A 69 -10.23 15.32 -11.67
N PRO A 70 -11.50 15.55 -11.30
CA PRO A 70 -12.41 14.44 -10.92
C PRO A 70 -12.47 13.30 -11.95
N ALA A 71 -12.39 13.65 -13.25
CA ALA A 71 -12.43 12.68 -14.35
C ALA A 71 -11.16 11.78 -14.42
N GLU A 72 -10.09 12.15 -13.73
CA GLU A 72 -8.84 11.39 -13.69
C GLU A 72 -8.75 10.49 -12.45
N LEU A 73 -9.79 10.52 -11.58
CA LEU A 73 -9.91 9.65 -10.43
C LEU A 73 -10.80 8.45 -10.75
N SER A 74 -10.34 7.28 -10.37
CA SER A 74 -11.12 6.04 -10.42
C SER A 74 -11.20 5.45 -9.01
N ILE A 75 -12.42 5.11 -8.59
CA ILE A 75 -12.69 4.53 -7.29
C ILE A 75 -13.42 3.21 -7.51
N SER A 76 -12.97 2.16 -6.88
CA SER A 76 -13.67 0.87 -6.89
C SER A 76 -13.80 0.32 -5.48
N ALA A 77 -14.96 -0.29 -5.21
CA ALA A 77 -15.25 -0.96 -3.96
C ALA A 77 -15.64 -2.41 -4.26
N VAL A 78 -14.93 -3.37 -3.68
CA VAL A 78 -15.22 -4.79 -3.83
C VAL A 78 -15.17 -5.43 -2.45
N ARG A 79 -16.30 -5.87 -1.96
CA ARG A 79 -16.46 -6.43 -0.61
C ARG A 79 -15.96 -5.44 0.45
N ASN A 80 -14.78 -5.69 1.03
CA ASN A 80 -14.15 -4.83 2.02
C ASN A 80 -12.91 -4.11 1.50
N ARG A 81 -12.59 -4.22 0.21
CA ARG A 81 -11.42 -3.56 -0.40
C ARG A 81 -11.85 -2.34 -1.20
N ILE A 82 -11.29 -1.20 -0.86
CA ILE A 82 -11.48 0.07 -1.57
C ILE A 82 -10.19 0.40 -2.29
N SER A 83 -10.28 0.66 -3.59
CA SER A 83 -9.13 1.09 -4.40
C SER A 83 -9.39 2.47 -4.97
N ILE A 84 -8.41 3.34 -4.82
CA ILE A 84 -8.40 4.72 -5.35
C ILE A 84 -7.21 4.84 -6.27
N SER A 85 -7.45 5.12 -7.53
CA SER A 85 -6.39 5.30 -8.50
C SER A 85 -6.59 6.58 -9.32
N GLY A 86 -5.50 7.08 -9.88
CA GLY A 86 -5.53 8.29 -10.69
C GLY A 86 -4.16 8.66 -11.21
N LYS A 87 -4.09 9.78 -11.92
CA LYS A 87 -2.85 10.35 -12.42
C LYS A 87 -2.77 11.81 -12.01
N ARG A 88 -1.66 12.18 -11.37
CA ARG A 88 -1.38 13.58 -11.07
C ARG A 88 -0.32 14.13 -12.00
N GLU A 89 -0.66 15.17 -12.70
CA GLU A 89 0.25 15.93 -13.55
C GLU A 89 0.59 17.26 -12.87
N ILE A 90 1.87 17.59 -12.81
CA ILE A 90 2.33 18.89 -12.33
C ILE A 90 2.74 19.68 -13.58
N PRO A 91 2.00 20.73 -13.95
CA PRO A 91 2.35 21.57 -15.09
C PRO A 91 3.76 22.15 -14.89
N ARG A 92 4.59 22.08 -15.92
CA ARG A 92 5.87 22.78 -15.94
C ARG A 92 5.62 24.22 -16.37
N GLU A 93 6.34 25.16 -15.78
CA GLU A 93 6.23 26.58 -16.14
C GLU A 93 6.63 26.82 -17.60
N HIS A 94 7.68 26.13 -18.08
CA HIS A 94 8.08 26.11 -19.51
C HIS A 94 9.11 24.96 -19.74
N ASP A 95 9.36 24.63 -21.00
CA ASP A 95 10.18 23.47 -21.42
C ASP A 95 11.67 23.56 -21.02
N ARG A 96 12.18 24.72 -20.66
CA ARG A 96 13.58 24.94 -20.33
C ARG A 96 13.87 25.00 -18.84
N VAL A 97 12.89 24.66 -17.97
CA VAL A 97 13.12 24.61 -16.51
C VAL A 97 13.76 23.31 -16.09
N SER A 98 14.74 23.42 -15.21
CA SER A 98 15.30 22.29 -14.49
C SER A 98 14.95 22.43 -13.01
N TYR A 99 14.48 21.32 -12.41
CA TYR A 99 14.14 21.32 -10.99
C TYR A 99 15.42 21.30 -10.15
N HIS A 100 15.56 22.30 -9.29
CA HIS A 100 16.57 22.28 -8.25
C HIS A 100 16.16 21.32 -7.10
N ARG A 101 14.84 21.23 -6.83
CA ARG A 101 14.23 20.35 -5.83
C ARG A 101 12.81 19.99 -6.25
N LYS A 102 12.48 18.71 -6.24
CA LYS A 102 11.16 18.20 -6.57
C LYS A 102 10.68 17.29 -5.42
N GLU A 103 9.77 17.79 -4.61
CA GLU A 103 9.22 17.08 -3.43
C GLU A 103 7.76 16.65 -3.66
N ARG A 104 7.10 17.20 -4.68
CA ARG A 104 5.75 16.80 -5.06
C ARG A 104 5.81 15.62 -6.01
N PRO A 105 5.30 14.43 -5.64
CA PRO A 105 5.21 13.30 -6.54
C PRO A 105 4.23 13.60 -7.68
N GLU A 106 4.58 13.20 -8.88
CA GLU A 106 3.72 13.21 -10.08
C GLU A 106 3.68 11.81 -10.66
N GLY A 107 2.67 11.53 -11.46
CA GLY A 107 2.49 10.24 -12.11
C GLY A 107 1.22 9.52 -11.67
N ALA A 108 1.09 8.29 -12.12
CA ALA A 108 -0.01 7.42 -11.71
C ALA A 108 0.16 6.94 -10.27
N PHE A 109 -0.95 6.81 -9.57
CA PHE A 109 -1.00 6.21 -8.24
C PHE A 109 -2.15 5.21 -8.16
N ASN A 110 -1.97 4.22 -7.31
CA ASN A 110 -3.00 3.26 -6.95
C ASN A 110 -2.90 2.98 -5.45
N ARG A 111 -3.94 3.29 -4.72
CA ARG A 111 -4.03 3.08 -3.27
C ARG A 111 -5.17 2.15 -2.95
N ALA A 112 -4.85 0.97 -2.43
CA ALA A 112 -5.85 0.04 -1.94
C ALA A 112 -5.86 0.03 -0.40
N VAL A 113 -7.06 -0.08 0.17
CA VAL A 113 -7.30 -0.18 1.60
C VAL A 113 -8.28 -1.31 1.86
N THR A 114 -7.98 -2.13 2.85
CA THR A 114 -8.87 -3.19 3.32
C THR A 114 -9.56 -2.73 4.61
N LEU A 115 -10.88 -2.75 4.60
CA LEU A 115 -11.73 -2.41 5.75
C LEU A 115 -11.95 -3.64 6.64
N PRO A 116 -12.27 -3.47 7.93
CA PRO A 116 -12.52 -4.58 8.85
C PRO A 116 -13.72 -5.44 8.46
N THR A 117 -14.74 -4.83 7.82
CA THR A 117 -15.98 -5.49 7.41
C THR A 117 -16.36 -5.15 5.98
N GLU A 118 -17.25 -5.91 5.37
CA GLU A 118 -17.76 -5.67 4.03
C GLU A 118 -18.63 -4.41 3.99
N VAL A 119 -18.60 -3.72 2.85
CA VAL A 119 -19.40 -2.53 2.56
C VAL A 119 -20.40 -2.82 1.45
N ASP A 120 -21.48 -2.07 1.44
CA ASP A 120 -22.46 -2.08 0.36
C ASP A 120 -21.97 -1.16 -0.76
N ALA A 121 -21.37 -1.77 -1.79
CA ALA A 121 -20.77 -1.05 -2.90
C ALA A 121 -21.79 -0.24 -3.73
N GLU A 122 -23.08 -0.63 -3.72
CA GLU A 122 -24.14 0.06 -4.47
C GLU A 122 -24.55 1.38 -3.80
N ARG A 123 -24.31 1.52 -2.50
CA ARG A 123 -24.68 2.70 -1.71
C ARG A 123 -23.48 3.59 -1.35
N VAL A 124 -22.34 3.37 -1.97
CA VAL A 124 -21.16 4.23 -1.76
C VAL A 124 -21.42 5.62 -2.33
N ASP A 125 -21.25 6.66 -1.51
CA ASP A 125 -21.25 8.06 -1.93
C ASP A 125 -19.81 8.59 -1.99
N ALA A 126 -19.46 9.26 -3.10
CA ALA A 126 -18.14 9.80 -3.33
C ALA A 126 -18.25 11.29 -3.69
N ARG A 127 -17.54 12.14 -2.96
CA ARG A 127 -17.46 13.59 -3.21
C ARG A 127 -16.01 14.03 -3.29
N TYR A 128 -15.73 14.83 -4.29
CA TYR A 128 -14.42 15.43 -4.47
C TYR A 128 -14.54 16.94 -4.56
N THR A 129 -14.01 17.64 -3.57
CA THR A 129 -14.10 19.10 -3.47
C THR A 129 -12.78 19.64 -2.93
N ASP A 130 -12.25 20.67 -3.56
CA ASP A 130 -11.01 21.37 -3.16
C ASP A 130 -9.80 20.44 -2.95
N GLY A 131 -9.70 19.40 -3.77
CA GLY A 131 -8.61 18.41 -3.68
C GLY A 131 -8.78 17.38 -2.57
N ILE A 132 -9.94 17.36 -1.91
CA ILE A 132 -10.27 16.38 -0.89
C ILE A 132 -11.33 15.42 -1.42
N LEU A 133 -10.98 14.15 -1.45
CA LEU A 133 -11.91 13.06 -1.73
C LEU A 133 -12.51 12.57 -0.40
N THR A 134 -13.82 12.57 -0.32
CA THR A 134 -14.57 12.00 0.81
C THR A 134 -15.46 10.88 0.30
N LEU A 135 -15.30 9.68 0.88
CA LEU A 135 -16.15 8.53 0.61
C LEU A 135 -16.97 8.20 1.86
N THR A 136 -18.27 8.04 1.69
CA THR A 136 -19.15 7.42 2.67
C THR A 136 -19.45 6.00 2.21
N LEU A 137 -19.09 5.02 3.03
CA LEU A 137 -19.09 3.61 2.70
C LEU A 137 -20.01 2.87 3.69
N PRO A 138 -21.31 2.67 3.37
CA PRO A 138 -22.23 1.96 4.24
C PRO A 138 -21.76 0.52 4.47
N LYS A 139 -21.82 0.06 5.71
CA LYS A 139 -21.53 -1.34 6.05
C LYS A 139 -22.62 -2.24 5.44
N ALA A 140 -22.21 -3.40 4.94
CA ALA A 140 -23.16 -4.39 4.47
C ALA A 140 -24.08 -4.82 5.61
N GLU A 141 -25.37 -5.06 5.35
CA GLU A 141 -26.36 -5.42 6.39
C GLU A 141 -25.94 -6.63 7.23
N GLN A 142 -25.23 -7.56 6.65
CA GLN A 142 -24.68 -8.74 7.32
C GLN A 142 -23.53 -8.40 8.29
N ALA A 143 -22.90 -7.26 8.12
CA ALA A 143 -21.76 -6.79 8.91
C ALA A 143 -22.16 -5.85 10.06
N LYS A 144 -23.43 -5.45 10.14
CA LYS A 144 -23.93 -4.57 11.21
C LYS A 144 -24.12 -5.33 12.52
N PRO A 145 -23.88 -4.68 13.68
CA PRO A 145 -24.18 -5.24 14.98
C PRO A 145 -25.66 -5.63 15.09
N ARG A 146 -25.95 -6.85 15.48
CA ARG A 146 -27.34 -7.33 15.68
C ARG A 146 -27.58 -7.68 17.15
N GLN A 147 -28.60 -7.09 17.74
CA GLN A 147 -29.04 -7.48 19.08
C GLN A 147 -29.71 -8.86 19.01
N ILE A 148 -29.24 -9.80 19.82
CA ILE A 148 -29.82 -11.14 19.92
C ILE A 148 -30.69 -11.17 21.17
N PRO A 149 -32.03 -11.30 21.03
CA PRO A 149 -32.92 -11.44 22.20
C PRO A 149 -32.71 -12.82 22.85
N ILE A 150 -32.49 -12.82 24.17
CA ILE A 150 -32.44 -14.04 24.97
C ILE A 150 -33.89 -14.52 25.15
N ARG A 151 -34.16 -15.74 24.72
CA ARG A 151 -35.46 -16.40 24.99
C ARG A 151 -35.30 -17.21 26.27
N ASN A 152 -36.23 -17.02 27.23
CA ASN A 152 -36.37 -17.86 28.40
C ASN A 152 -37.15 -19.13 28.05
#